data_84f08bb7a436b3a33867c603bd11f0e9
#
_entry.id   84f08bb7a436b3a33867c603bd11f0e9
#
_cell.length_a   1.000
_cell.length_b   1.000
_cell.length_c   1.000
_cell.angle_alpha   90.00
_cell.angle_beta   90.00
_cell.angle_gamma   90.00
#
_symmetry.space_group_name_H-M   'P 1'
#
loop_
_entity.id
_entity.type
_entity.pdbx_description
1 polymer ?
#
loop_
_entity_poly.entity_id
_entity_poly.type
_entity_poly.pdbx_seq_one_letter_code
_entity_poly.pdbx_strand_id
1 'polypeptide(L)'
;MTTEFPKLNKVIVYGLGAMGRPIARNLAEHGLLIGVKNRTKGVAFGVTNELNLEEFEDDEQMFSKSDCVLTCVSADDDLIQIVDEFKVHLKPGSVVIDCSTVCASTAKKMAEDLEKLGIGFMDAPVSGGVEGAQKGTLAVMVGADLKTYKRANDLFHSIGSQVTYMGKVGQGQATKAVNQILVAGVAQAVTEALAYAENCKLPMEKTIEVLNAGAAGNWFLDKRGLTMTKNEFIKGFKLSLLHKDLRIIQKSLNDVNEESQIVNKGIKEYGELLDAGDGDLDISALIKLKREQFHNDKNE
;
A
#
# COMPACT_ATOMS: atom_id res chain seq x y z
N MET A 1 23.02 27.79 -15.29
CA MET A 1 22.35 26.76 -16.10
C MET A 1 21.79 25.76 -15.14
N THR A 2 20.47 25.75 -14.91
CA THR A 2 19.80 24.71 -14.13
C THR A 2 19.81 23.47 -14.98
N THR A 3 20.68 22.50 -14.68
CA THR A 3 20.62 21.15 -15.26
C THR A 3 19.28 20.55 -14.82
N GLU A 4 18.26 20.68 -15.67
CA GLU A 4 17.04 19.89 -15.54
C GLU A 4 17.44 18.42 -15.72
N PHE A 5 17.32 17.64 -14.68
CA PHE A 5 17.50 16.20 -14.81
C PHE A 5 16.39 15.63 -15.69
N PRO A 6 16.69 14.66 -16.57
CA PRO A 6 15.68 14.10 -17.47
C PRO A 6 14.54 13.45 -16.69
N LYS A 7 13.34 13.51 -17.27
CA LYS A 7 12.16 12.81 -16.74
C LYS A 7 12.41 11.30 -16.69
N LEU A 8 11.73 10.62 -15.76
CA LEU A 8 11.75 9.16 -15.66
C LEU A 8 10.73 8.58 -16.65
N ASN A 9 11.22 7.84 -17.65
CA ASN A 9 10.40 7.32 -18.75
C ASN A 9 10.70 5.87 -19.14
N LYS A 10 11.63 5.21 -18.45
CA LYS A 10 12.01 3.80 -18.63
C LYS A 10 11.89 3.08 -17.31
N VAL A 11 10.67 2.69 -16.98
CA VAL A 11 10.32 2.15 -15.67
C VAL A 11 10.32 0.62 -15.69
N ILE A 12 10.93 0.02 -14.69
CA ILE A 12 10.74 -1.39 -14.35
C ILE A 12 9.86 -1.47 -13.10
N VAL A 13 8.86 -2.34 -13.10
CA VAL A 13 8.09 -2.64 -11.89
C VAL A 13 8.58 -3.95 -11.27
N TYR A 14 9.06 -3.87 -10.03
CA TYR A 14 9.46 -5.04 -9.26
C TYR A 14 8.45 -5.33 -8.14
N GLY A 15 7.82 -6.51 -8.20
CA GLY A 15 6.75 -6.94 -7.30
C GLY A 15 5.37 -6.82 -7.96
N LEU A 16 4.86 -7.95 -8.45
CA LEU A 16 3.64 -8.05 -9.26
C LEU A 16 2.48 -8.66 -8.46
N GLY A 17 2.36 -8.23 -7.21
CA GLY A 17 1.23 -8.57 -6.34
C GLY A 17 -0.06 -7.82 -6.72
N ALA A 18 -1.02 -7.81 -5.78
CA ALA A 18 -2.33 -7.19 -5.98
C ALA A 18 -2.27 -5.70 -6.39
N MET A 19 -1.24 -4.98 -5.95
CA MET A 19 -1.03 -3.57 -6.27
C MET A 19 -0.07 -3.36 -7.45
N GLY A 20 1.07 -4.08 -7.47
CA GLY A 20 2.12 -3.85 -8.47
C GLY A 20 1.71 -4.24 -9.89
N ARG A 21 0.92 -5.32 -10.07
CA ARG A 21 0.44 -5.70 -11.41
C ARG A 21 -0.46 -4.63 -12.06
N PRO A 22 -1.50 -4.09 -11.41
CA PRO A 22 -2.27 -2.99 -11.99
C PRO A 22 -1.45 -1.70 -12.17
N ILE A 23 -0.49 -1.39 -11.27
CA ILE A 23 0.44 -0.28 -11.46
C ILE A 23 1.25 -0.48 -12.74
N ALA A 24 1.78 -1.68 -12.98
CA ALA A 24 2.53 -2.00 -14.20
C ALA A 24 1.68 -1.79 -15.47
N ARG A 25 0.40 -2.20 -15.46
CA ARG A 25 -0.53 -1.95 -16.58
C ARG A 25 -0.70 -0.47 -16.88
N ASN A 26 -0.97 0.34 -15.86
CA ASN A 26 -1.13 1.78 -16.04
C ASN A 26 0.15 2.43 -16.61
N LEU A 27 1.32 2.02 -16.13
CA LEU A 27 2.60 2.50 -16.67
C LEU A 27 2.80 2.07 -18.12
N ALA A 28 2.40 0.85 -18.49
CA ALA A 28 2.45 0.37 -19.88
C ALA A 28 1.52 1.16 -20.80
N GLU A 29 0.28 1.43 -20.38
CA GLU A 29 -0.70 2.23 -21.13
C GLU A 29 -0.21 3.67 -21.41
N HIS A 30 0.65 4.20 -20.51
CA HIS A 30 1.27 5.52 -20.68
C HIS A 30 2.64 5.46 -21.38
N GLY A 31 3.08 4.29 -21.86
CA GLY A 31 4.34 4.12 -22.56
C GLY A 31 5.60 4.31 -21.71
N LEU A 32 5.47 4.15 -20.38
CA LEU A 32 6.56 4.32 -19.42
C LEU A 32 7.22 3.00 -19.02
N LEU A 33 6.50 1.88 -19.12
CA LEU A 33 6.98 0.56 -18.65
C LEU A 33 7.88 -0.08 -19.72
N ILE A 34 9.08 -0.49 -19.32
CA ILE A 34 9.99 -1.25 -20.19
C ILE A 34 10.17 -2.70 -19.75
N GLY A 35 9.91 -3.02 -18.49
CA GLY A 35 10.09 -4.37 -17.96
C GLY A 35 9.41 -4.59 -16.63
N VAL A 36 9.26 -5.84 -16.28
CA VAL A 36 8.70 -6.28 -15.00
C VAL A 36 9.54 -7.38 -14.36
N LYS A 37 9.61 -7.37 -13.04
CA LYS A 37 10.33 -8.39 -12.25
C LYS A 37 9.47 -8.85 -11.08
N ASN A 38 9.59 -10.11 -10.73
CA ASN A 38 8.93 -10.68 -9.56
C ASN A 38 9.75 -11.84 -9.00
N ARG A 39 9.73 -12.04 -7.68
CA ARG A 39 10.39 -13.18 -7.03
C ARG A 39 9.95 -14.52 -7.66
N THR A 40 8.66 -14.67 -7.93
CA THR A 40 8.12 -15.84 -8.66
C THR A 40 8.23 -15.59 -10.16
N LYS A 41 9.22 -16.22 -10.80
CA LYS A 41 9.55 -16.02 -12.23
C LYS A 41 8.34 -16.17 -13.18
N GLY A 42 7.50 -17.20 -12.99
CA GLY A 42 6.32 -17.41 -13.83
C GLY A 42 5.31 -16.26 -13.82
N VAL A 43 5.22 -15.50 -12.72
CA VAL A 43 4.35 -14.31 -12.64
C VAL A 43 4.87 -13.20 -13.54
N ALA A 44 6.18 -12.93 -13.52
CA ALA A 44 6.80 -11.91 -14.36
C ALA A 44 6.61 -12.24 -15.84
N PHE A 45 6.89 -13.48 -16.24
CA PHE A 45 6.70 -13.95 -17.61
C PHE A 45 5.25 -13.77 -18.10
N GLY A 46 4.27 -14.14 -17.27
CA GLY A 46 2.85 -13.95 -17.60
C GLY A 46 2.48 -12.48 -17.84
N VAL A 47 3.02 -11.55 -17.04
CA VAL A 47 2.75 -10.11 -17.19
C VAL A 47 3.51 -9.53 -18.39
N THR A 48 4.75 -9.97 -18.65
CA THR A 48 5.53 -9.58 -19.84
C THR A 48 4.75 -9.87 -21.12
N ASN A 49 4.21 -11.10 -21.25
CA ASN A 49 3.41 -11.50 -22.40
C ASN A 49 2.08 -10.73 -22.48
N GLU A 50 1.38 -10.55 -21.35
CA GLU A 50 0.12 -9.82 -21.29
C GLU A 50 0.27 -8.36 -21.77
N LEU A 51 1.37 -7.72 -21.41
CA LEU A 51 1.64 -6.31 -21.74
C LEU A 51 2.47 -6.13 -23.02
N ASN A 52 2.81 -7.20 -23.73
CA ASN A 52 3.66 -7.20 -24.94
C ASN A 52 4.99 -6.44 -24.73
N LEU A 53 5.63 -6.67 -23.59
CA LEU A 53 6.92 -6.04 -23.28
C LEU A 53 8.07 -6.76 -24.01
N GLU A 54 9.15 -6.02 -24.28
CA GLU A 54 10.40 -6.60 -24.78
C GLU A 54 10.96 -7.60 -23.76
N GLU A 55 11.43 -8.75 -24.25
CA GLU A 55 12.18 -9.70 -23.43
C GLU A 55 13.64 -9.26 -23.34
N PHE A 56 14.21 -9.34 -22.13
CA PHE A 56 15.62 -9.08 -21.88
C PHE A 56 16.36 -10.39 -21.69
N GLU A 57 17.62 -10.43 -22.13
CA GLU A 57 18.48 -11.62 -21.99
C GLU A 57 18.70 -11.98 -20.52
N ASP A 58 18.90 -10.95 -19.67
CA ASP A 58 19.11 -11.10 -18.24
C ASP A 58 18.69 -9.83 -17.46
N ASP A 59 18.83 -9.91 -16.14
CA ASP A 59 18.50 -8.81 -15.23
C ASP A 59 19.46 -7.62 -15.41
N GLU A 60 20.75 -7.85 -15.69
CA GLU A 60 21.71 -6.77 -15.93
C GLU A 60 21.32 -5.92 -17.14
N GLN A 61 20.98 -6.57 -18.25
CA GLN A 61 20.51 -5.86 -19.43
C GLN A 61 19.25 -5.04 -19.14
N MET A 62 18.28 -5.63 -18.46
CA MET A 62 17.02 -4.97 -18.11
C MET A 62 17.24 -3.76 -17.23
N PHE A 63 17.90 -3.91 -16.09
CA PHE A 63 18.09 -2.82 -15.13
C PHE A 63 19.02 -1.72 -15.68
N SER A 64 20.06 -2.08 -16.44
CA SER A 64 20.96 -1.09 -17.05
C SER A 64 20.31 -0.20 -18.10
N LYS A 65 19.20 -0.62 -18.71
CA LYS A 65 18.41 0.20 -19.66
C LYS A 65 17.40 1.11 -18.98
N SER A 66 17.10 0.88 -17.68
CA SER A 66 16.10 1.65 -16.95
C SER A 66 16.65 2.96 -16.40
N ASP A 67 15.77 3.93 -16.20
CA ASP A 67 16.03 5.14 -15.42
C ASP A 67 15.27 5.15 -14.09
N CYS A 68 14.33 4.20 -13.92
CA CYS A 68 13.54 4.05 -12.72
C CYS A 68 13.19 2.59 -12.43
N VAL A 69 13.32 2.17 -11.16
CA VAL A 69 12.73 0.93 -10.66
C VAL A 69 11.66 1.28 -9.64
N LEU A 70 10.40 0.92 -9.93
CA LEU A 70 9.28 1.04 -8.99
C LEU A 70 9.11 -0.30 -8.28
N THR A 71 9.24 -0.29 -6.95
CA THR A 71 9.08 -1.46 -6.10
C THR A 71 7.70 -1.50 -5.44
N CYS A 72 7.11 -2.70 -5.34
CA CYS A 72 5.84 -2.92 -4.66
C CYS A 72 5.85 -4.30 -4.00
N VAL A 73 6.40 -4.38 -2.80
CA VAL A 73 6.63 -5.61 -2.04
C VAL A 73 5.90 -5.63 -0.71
N SER A 74 6.00 -6.73 0.03
CA SER A 74 5.15 -6.95 1.21
C SER A 74 5.75 -6.42 2.51
N ALA A 75 7.07 -6.37 2.65
CA ALA A 75 7.74 -6.07 3.92
C ALA A 75 9.10 -5.37 3.73
N ASP A 76 9.64 -4.86 4.83
CA ASP A 76 10.95 -4.21 4.89
C ASP A 76 12.08 -5.11 4.36
N ASP A 77 12.14 -6.35 4.82
CA ASP A 77 13.17 -7.30 4.40
C ASP A 77 13.07 -7.64 2.90
N ASP A 78 11.85 -7.76 2.36
CA ASP A 78 11.65 -7.95 0.93
C ASP A 78 12.21 -6.76 0.13
N LEU A 79 11.97 -5.51 0.58
CA LEU A 79 12.49 -4.32 -0.08
C LEU A 79 14.02 -4.29 -0.05
N ILE A 80 14.62 -4.52 1.12
CA ILE A 80 16.07 -4.54 1.29
C ILE A 80 16.68 -5.58 0.35
N GLN A 81 16.16 -6.80 0.37
CA GLN A 81 16.67 -7.89 -0.45
C GLN A 81 16.65 -7.55 -1.94
N ILE A 82 15.50 -7.12 -2.48
CA ILE A 82 15.39 -6.87 -3.92
C ILE A 82 16.22 -5.67 -4.36
N VAL A 83 16.33 -4.63 -3.52
CA VAL A 83 17.19 -3.46 -3.83
C VAL A 83 18.65 -3.88 -3.87
N ASP A 84 19.11 -4.73 -2.95
CA ASP A 84 20.48 -5.26 -2.96
C ASP A 84 20.77 -6.09 -4.21
N GLU A 85 19.78 -6.84 -4.73
CA GLU A 85 19.92 -7.63 -5.96
C GLU A 85 20.12 -6.74 -7.20
N PHE A 86 19.34 -5.67 -7.37
CA PHE A 86 19.34 -4.92 -8.63
C PHE A 86 20.16 -3.63 -8.62
N LYS A 87 20.47 -3.04 -7.46
CA LYS A 87 21.15 -1.73 -7.37
C LYS A 87 22.49 -1.69 -8.10
N VAL A 88 23.20 -2.82 -8.16
CA VAL A 88 24.52 -2.94 -8.82
C VAL A 88 24.45 -2.83 -10.35
N HIS A 89 23.27 -3.04 -10.94
CA HIS A 89 23.01 -2.95 -12.36
C HIS A 89 22.45 -1.57 -12.79
N LEU A 90 22.09 -0.72 -11.82
CA LEU A 90 21.57 0.62 -12.11
C LEU A 90 22.70 1.60 -12.40
N LYS A 91 22.42 2.57 -13.27
CA LYS A 91 23.35 3.67 -13.58
C LYS A 91 23.22 4.79 -12.57
N PRO A 92 24.31 5.53 -12.29
CA PRO A 92 24.20 6.81 -11.58
C PRO A 92 23.18 7.73 -12.26
N GLY A 93 22.35 8.36 -11.45
CA GLY A 93 21.21 9.17 -11.93
C GLY A 93 19.91 8.42 -12.09
N SER A 94 19.89 7.08 -11.99
CA SER A 94 18.64 6.29 -11.87
C SER A 94 17.93 6.58 -10.54
N VAL A 95 16.65 6.19 -10.45
CA VAL A 95 15.83 6.42 -9.26
C VAL A 95 15.10 5.12 -8.87
N VAL A 96 15.08 4.81 -7.59
CA VAL A 96 14.20 3.78 -7.02
C VAL A 96 13.00 4.47 -6.38
N ILE A 97 11.79 4.05 -6.73
CA ILE A 97 10.52 4.53 -6.17
C ILE A 97 9.86 3.36 -5.45
N ASP A 98 9.75 3.43 -4.12
CA ASP A 98 9.11 2.37 -3.34
C ASP A 98 7.66 2.71 -3.00
N CYS A 99 6.72 1.96 -3.60
CA CYS A 99 5.28 2.05 -3.33
C CYS A 99 4.81 1.09 -2.23
N SER A 100 5.72 0.35 -1.61
CA SER A 100 5.41 -0.55 -0.49
C SER A 100 5.08 0.22 0.79
N THR A 101 4.48 -0.46 1.76
CA THR A 101 4.38 0.04 3.13
C THR A 101 5.48 -0.59 3.97
N VAL A 102 6.46 0.21 4.34
CA VAL A 102 7.64 -0.18 5.13
C VAL A 102 7.91 0.84 6.25
N CYS A 103 8.84 0.55 7.15
CA CYS A 103 9.28 1.51 8.15
C CYS A 103 9.92 2.75 7.51
N ALA A 104 9.65 3.94 8.04
CA ALA A 104 10.32 5.16 7.60
C ALA A 104 11.84 5.10 7.77
N SER A 105 12.33 4.37 8.78
CA SER A 105 13.76 4.09 8.99
C SER A 105 14.36 3.25 7.86
N THR A 106 13.64 2.26 7.37
CA THR A 106 14.05 1.43 6.22
C THR A 106 14.15 2.29 4.96
N ALA A 107 13.15 3.13 4.68
CA ALA A 107 13.19 4.05 3.55
C ALA A 107 14.41 4.98 3.59
N LYS A 108 14.70 5.57 4.76
CA LYS A 108 15.87 6.42 4.95
C LYS A 108 17.19 5.68 4.71
N LYS A 109 17.31 4.45 5.26
CA LYS A 109 18.49 3.61 5.04
C LYS A 109 18.69 3.28 3.57
N MET A 110 17.62 2.92 2.85
CA MET A 110 17.70 2.67 1.40
C MET A 110 18.17 3.92 0.64
N ALA A 111 17.67 5.10 0.99
CA ALA A 111 18.12 6.34 0.38
C ALA A 111 19.62 6.59 0.61
N GLU A 112 20.12 6.42 1.83
CA GLU A 112 21.54 6.58 2.18
C GLU A 112 22.45 5.59 1.44
N ASP A 113 22.02 4.35 1.30
CA ASP A 113 22.80 3.30 0.63
C ASP A 113 22.82 3.49 -0.91
N LEU A 114 21.72 3.91 -1.50
CA LEU A 114 21.62 4.19 -2.93
C LEU A 114 22.32 5.49 -3.34
N GLU A 115 22.31 6.51 -2.47
CA GLU A 115 23.00 7.78 -2.69
C GLU A 115 24.51 7.57 -2.90
N LYS A 116 25.15 6.63 -2.19
CA LYS A 116 26.56 6.26 -2.36
C LYS A 116 26.89 5.77 -3.76
N LEU A 117 25.87 5.26 -4.49
CA LEU A 117 25.97 4.80 -5.87
C LEU A 117 25.48 5.87 -6.89
N GLY A 118 25.12 7.06 -6.41
CA GLY A 118 24.54 8.11 -7.25
C GLY A 118 23.12 7.81 -7.73
N ILE A 119 22.40 6.94 -7.03
CA ILE A 119 21.02 6.54 -7.32
C ILE A 119 20.08 7.27 -6.37
N GLY A 120 19.03 7.90 -6.91
CA GLY A 120 17.99 8.55 -6.10
C GLY A 120 17.02 7.55 -5.50
N PHE A 121 16.38 7.92 -4.38
CA PHE A 121 15.33 7.13 -3.75
C PHE A 121 14.11 8.00 -3.40
N MET A 122 12.92 7.44 -3.55
CA MET A 122 11.65 8.01 -3.09
C MET A 122 10.84 6.92 -2.37
N ASP A 123 10.32 7.25 -1.20
CA ASP A 123 9.23 6.48 -0.60
C ASP A 123 7.90 7.08 -1.07
N ALA A 124 7.12 6.29 -1.75
CA ALA A 124 5.87 6.71 -2.38
C ALA A 124 4.71 5.73 -2.07
N PRO A 125 4.45 5.42 -0.79
CA PRO A 125 3.36 4.53 -0.42
C PRO A 125 2.03 5.08 -0.90
N VAL A 126 1.10 4.15 -1.16
CA VAL A 126 -0.17 4.44 -1.82
C VAL A 126 -1.38 4.10 -0.96
N SER A 127 -2.50 4.76 -1.23
CA SER A 127 -3.81 4.46 -0.67
C SER A 127 -4.87 4.46 -1.77
N GLY A 128 -5.93 3.62 -1.63
CA GLY A 128 -6.99 3.47 -2.64
C GLY A 128 -7.29 2.00 -2.99
N GLY A 129 -6.53 1.06 -2.40
CA GLY A 129 -6.72 -0.39 -2.60
C GLY A 129 -6.51 -0.85 -4.03
N VAL A 130 -6.90 -2.10 -4.29
CA VAL A 130 -6.75 -2.73 -5.62
C VAL A 130 -7.56 -1.98 -6.69
N GLU A 131 -8.74 -1.49 -6.33
CA GLU A 131 -9.60 -0.73 -7.25
C GLU A 131 -8.93 0.57 -7.70
N GLY A 132 -8.35 1.35 -6.76
CA GLY A 132 -7.61 2.56 -7.08
C GLY A 132 -6.37 2.29 -7.94
N ALA A 133 -5.67 1.19 -7.67
CA ALA A 133 -4.53 0.76 -8.49
C ALA A 133 -4.95 0.39 -9.91
N GLN A 134 -6.07 -0.32 -10.09
CA GLN A 134 -6.60 -0.69 -11.41
C GLN A 134 -7.02 0.52 -12.24
N LYS A 135 -7.58 1.54 -11.59
CA LYS A 135 -8.09 2.75 -12.26
C LYS A 135 -7.03 3.85 -12.44
N GLY A 136 -5.82 3.68 -11.91
CA GLY A 136 -4.81 4.75 -11.88
C GLY A 136 -5.22 5.94 -11.00
N THR A 137 -6.01 5.72 -9.96
CA THR A 137 -6.58 6.76 -9.10
C THR A 137 -6.09 6.71 -7.66
N LEU A 138 -4.88 6.17 -7.45
CA LEU A 138 -4.30 6.09 -6.12
C LEU A 138 -4.02 7.48 -5.52
N ALA A 139 -4.11 7.57 -4.20
CA ALA A 139 -3.47 8.64 -3.45
C ALA A 139 -2.03 8.23 -3.18
N VAL A 140 -1.06 9.02 -3.66
CA VAL A 140 0.38 8.74 -3.56
C VAL A 140 1.01 9.75 -2.62
N MET A 141 1.70 9.28 -1.58
CA MET A 141 2.31 10.10 -0.53
C MET A 141 3.84 10.09 -0.71
N VAL A 142 4.41 11.13 -1.31
CA VAL A 142 5.82 11.07 -1.76
C VAL A 142 6.77 11.74 -0.80
N GLY A 143 7.71 10.98 -0.24
CA GLY A 143 8.90 11.46 0.47
C GLY A 143 10.13 11.35 -0.42
N ALA A 144 10.79 12.48 -0.72
CA ALA A 144 11.93 12.51 -1.62
C ALA A 144 12.76 13.80 -1.48
N ASP A 145 13.94 13.84 -2.10
CA ASP A 145 14.53 15.10 -2.53
C ASP A 145 13.65 15.76 -3.61
N LEU A 146 13.46 17.09 -3.51
CA LEU A 146 12.54 17.82 -4.38
C LEU A 146 12.91 17.76 -5.87
N LYS A 147 14.20 17.70 -6.21
CA LYS A 147 14.65 17.59 -7.61
C LYS A 147 14.30 16.23 -8.17
N THR A 148 14.51 15.18 -7.38
CA THR A 148 14.18 13.80 -7.73
C THR A 148 12.67 13.62 -7.88
N TYR A 149 11.86 14.20 -6.96
CA TYR A 149 10.40 14.19 -7.06
C TYR A 149 9.88 14.77 -8.39
N LYS A 150 10.39 15.94 -8.81
CA LYS A 150 9.97 16.59 -10.05
C LYS A 150 10.19 15.74 -11.30
N ARG A 151 11.17 14.83 -11.30
CA ARG A 151 11.45 13.93 -12.42
C ARG A 151 10.39 12.86 -12.62
N ALA A 152 9.69 12.47 -11.53
CA ALA A 152 8.70 11.39 -11.52
C ALA A 152 7.26 11.89 -11.76
N ASN A 153 7.05 13.16 -12.09
CA ASN A 153 5.71 13.74 -12.18
C ASN A 153 4.78 12.96 -13.13
N ASP A 154 5.24 12.68 -14.36
CA ASP A 154 4.43 11.99 -15.37
C ASP A 154 4.16 10.52 -14.95
N LEU A 155 5.15 9.87 -14.33
CA LEU A 155 5.02 8.52 -13.76
C LEU A 155 3.93 8.48 -12.67
N PHE A 156 3.96 9.41 -11.73
CA PHE A 156 2.96 9.43 -10.67
C PHE A 156 1.55 9.70 -11.18
N HIS A 157 1.39 10.55 -12.19
CA HIS A 157 0.08 10.82 -12.79
C HIS A 157 -0.49 9.61 -13.56
N SER A 158 0.33 8.65 -13.98
CA SER A 158 -0.16 7.42 -14.59
C SER A 158 -0.76 6.43 -13.59
N ILE A 159 -0.41 6.54 -12.30
CA ILE A 159 -0.84 5.58 -11.26
C ILE A 159 -1.75 6.20 -10.19
N GLY A 160 -1.80 7.53 -10.09
CA GLY A 160 -2.53 8.23 -9.04
C GLY A 160 -3.22 9.51 -9.49
N SER A 161 -4.41 9.74 -8.97
CA SER A 161 -5.16 10.99 -9.16
C SER A 161 -4.80 12.08 -8.15
N GLN A 162 -4.28 11.69 -6.99
CA GLN A 162 -3.85 12.58 -5.93
C GLN A 162 -2.40 12.26 -5.55
N VAL A 163 -1.46 13.05 -6.07
CA VAL A 163 -0.03 12.88 -5.78
C VAL A 163 0.44 14.04 -4.92
N THR A 164 0.93 13.73 -3.72
CA THR A 164 1.30 14.78 -2.76
C THR A 164 2.75 14.62 -2.31
N TYR A 165 3.54 15.67 -2.52
CA TYR A 165 4.88 15.76 -1.97
C TYR A 165 4.81 16.04 -0.46
N MET A 166 5.26 15.08 0.34
CA MET A 166 5.20 15.13 1.81
C MET A 166 6.48 15.66 2.45
N GLY A 167 7.54 15.85 1.68
CA GLY A 167 8.85 16.31 2.18
C GLY A 167 9.97 15.34 1.89
N LYS A 168 10.96 15.25 2.79
CA LYS A 168 12.14 14.40 2.64
C LYS A 168 11.76 12.90 2.70
N VAL A 169 12.70 12.05 2.27
CA VAL A 169 12.58 10.58 2.40
C VAL A 169 12.16 10.18 3.82
N GLY A 170 11.21 9.26 3.90
CA GLY A 170 10.56 8.79 5.12
C GLY A 170 9.26 9.54 5.47
N GLN A 171 8.99 10.72 4.87
CA GLN A 171 7.75 11.45 5.14
C GLN A 171 6.54 10.83 4.43
N GLY A 172 6.74 10.19 3.28
CA GLY A 172 5.71 9.38 2.63
C GLY A 172 5.25 8.23 3.52
N GLN A 173 6.20 7.45 4.05
CA GLN A 173 5.91 6.33 4.96
C GLN A 173 5.31 6.81 6.30
N ALA A 174 5.78 7.93 6.85
CA ALA A 174 5.16 8.52 8.04
C ALA A 174 3.70 8.93 7.78
N THR A 175 3.41 9.51 6.61
CA THR A 175 2.04 9.85 6.20
C THR A 175 1.19 8.59 6.01
N LYS A 176 1.78 7.54 5.43
CA LYS A 176 1.11 6.24 5.30
C LYS A 176 0.77 5.63 6.68
N ALA A 177 1.66 5.75 7.65
CA ALA A 177 1.40 5.32 9.03
C ALA A 177 0.16 6.03 9.61
N VAL A 178 0.06 7.35 9.46
CA VAL A 178 -1.13 8.13 9.86
C VAL A 178 -2.38 7.62 9.15
N ASN A 179 -2.31 7.39 7.83
CA ASN A 179 -3.43 6.81 7.07
C ASN A 179 -3.87 5.46 7.62
N GLN A 180 -2.94 4.55 7.97
CA GLN A 180 -3.27 3.22 8.46
C GLN A 180 -3.85 3.23 9.89
N ILE A 181 -3.44 4.17 10.73
CA ILE A 181 -4.09 4.42 12.04
C ILE A 181 -5.56 4.81 11.82
N LEU A 182 -5.83 5.72 10.88
CA LEU A 182 -7.20 6.12 10.54
C LEU A 182 -8.00 4.95 9.96
N VAL A 183 -7.42 4.17 9.04
CA VAL A 183 -8.07 2.96 8.48
C VAL A 183 -8.47 1.99 9.58
N ALA A 184 -7.57 1.69 10.51
CA ALA A 184 -7.86 0.79 11.62
C ALA A 184 -8.93 1.36 12.55
N GLY A 185 -8.85 2.64 12.90
CA GLY A 185 -9.83 3.30 13.77
C GLY A 185 -11.23 3.35 13.15
N VAL A 186 -11.34 3.68 11.87
CA VAL A 186 -12.61 3.66 11.13
C VAL A 186 -13.18 2.24 11.04
N ALA A 187 -12.34 1.25 10.73
CA ALA A 187 -12.78 -0.14 10.66
C ALA A 187 -13.31 -0.63 12.02
N GLN A 188 -12.61 -0.31 13.12
CA GLN A 188 -13.06 -0.64 14.48
C GLN A 188 -14.41 0.01 14.81
N ALA A 189 -14.53 1.31 14.57
CA ALA A 189 -15.76 2.05 14.88
C ALA A 189 -16.96 1.57 14.05
N VAL A 190 -16.77 1.38 12.75
CA VAL A 190 -17.86 0.95 11.85
C VAL A 190 -18.32 -0.48 12.16
N THR A 191 -17.37 -1.42 12.32
CA THR A 191 -17.72 -2.82 12.60
C THR A 191 -18.40 -2.98 13.94
N GLU A 192 -17.96 -2.25 14.97
CA GLU A 192 -18.58 -2.26 16.29
C GLU A 192 -19.99 -1.65 16.26
N ALA A 193 -20.16 -0.50 15.58
CA ALA A 193 -21.47 0.15 15.45
C ALA A 193 -22.47 -0.73 14.67
N LEU A 194 -22.06 -1.39 13.60
CA LEU A 194 -22.95 -2.26 12.83
C LEU A 194 -23.28 -3.55 13.59
N ALA A 195 -22.35 -4.13 14.33
CA ALA A 195 -22.63 -5.27 15.21
C ALA A 195 -23.64 -4.90 16.32
N TYR A 196 -23.52 -3.70 16.91
CA TYR A 196 -24.51 -3.18 17.84
C TYR A 196 -25.88 -2.98 17.19
N ALA A 197 -25.92 -2.41 15.97
CA ALA A 197 -27.16 -2.23 15.22
C ALA A 197 -27.89 -3.56 14.92
N GLU A 198 -27.13 -4.62 14.57
CA GLU A 198 -27.65 -5.97 14.40
C GLU A 198 -28.23 -6.52 15.72
N ASN A 199 -27.52 -6.32 16.84
CA ASN A 199 -28.00 -6.74 18.15
C ASN A 199 -29.30 -6.02 18.56
N CYS A 200 -29.45 -4.74 18.15
CA CYS A 200 -30.70 -3.97 18.31
C CYS A 200 -31.79 -4.34 17.29
N LYS A 201 -31.53 -5.28 16.37
CA LYS A 201 -32.46 -5.72 15.31
C LYS A 201 -32.90 -4.57 14.40
N LEU A 202 -32.03 -3.59 14.15
CA LEU A 202 -32.30 -2.49 13.22
C LEU A 202 -32.33 -2.96 11.77
N PRO A 203 -33.11 -2.31 10.89
CA PRO A 203 -33.13 -2.60 9.47
C PRO A 203 -31.81 -2.11 8.83
N MET A 204 -30.84 -3.01 8.62
CA MET A 204 -29.45 -2.67 8.33
C MET A 204 -29.26 -1.78 7.09
N GLU A 205 -29.98 -2.03 5.99
CA GLU A 205 -29.89 -1.21 4.79
C GLU A 205 -30.26 0.26 5.06
N LYS A 206 -31.40 0.49 5.74
CA LYS A 206 -31.85 1.84 6.12
C LYS A 206 -30.93 2.48 7.16
N THR A 207 -30.39 1.68 8.06
CA THR A 207 -29.43 2.15 9.09
C THR A 207 -28.16 2.65 8.41
N ILE A 208 -27.59 1.89 7.47
CA ILE A 208 -26.37 2.29 6.73
C ILE A 208 -26.66 3.53 5.88
N GLU A 209 -27.80 3.59 5.20
CA GLU A 209 -28.18 4.74 4.38
C GLU A 209 -28.26 6.03 5.21
N VAL A 210 -28.96 6.03 6.34
CA VAL A 210 -29.10 7.22 7.18
C VAL A 210 -27.78 7.63 7.83
N LEU A 211 -26.95 6.68 8.25
CA LEU A 211 -25.64 6.97 8.83
C LEU A 211 -24.68 7.58 7.79
N ASN A 212 -24.71 7.10 6.55
CA ASN A 212 -23.88 7.66 5.47
C ASN A 212 -24.28 9.11 5.10
N ALA A 213 -25.56 9.49 5.28
CA ALA A 213 -26.02 10.85 5.05
C ALA A 213 -25.65 11.83 6.19
N GLY A 214 -25.22 11.30 7.35
CA GLY A 214 -24.88 12.07 8.53
C GLY A 214 -23.37 12.27 8.73
N ALA A 215 -23.01 12.88 9.86
CA ALA A 215 -21.61 13.15 10.24
C ALA A 215 -20.74 11.90 10.43
N ALA A 216 -21.35 10.73 10.68
CA ALA A 216 -20.66 9.45 10.80
C ALA A 216 -20.36 8.80 9.43
N GLY A 217 -20.88 9.35 8.33
CA GLY A 217 -20.67 8.84 6.99
C GLY A 217 -19.19 8.79 6.62
N ASN A 218 -18.75 7.67 6.05
CA ASN A 218 -17.36 7.49 5.63
C ASN A 218 -17.28 6.42 4.53
N TRP A 219 -16.15 6.42 3.80
CA TRP A 219 -15.92 5.50 2.69
C TRP A 219 -16.07 4.01 3.08
N PHE A 220 -15.59 3.63 4.25
CA PHE A 220 -15.62 2.21 4.68
C PHE A 220 -17.05 1.75 4.98
N LEU A 221 -17.85 2.58 5.64
CA LEU A 221 -19.26 2.31 5.87
C LEU A 221 -20.02 2.22 4.52
N ASP A 222 -19.78 3.16 3.58
CA ASP A 222 -20.43 3.19 2.28
C ASP A 222 -20.09 1.94 1.44
N LYS A 223 -18.82 1.56 1.36
CA LYS A 223 -18.36 0.48 0.47
C LYS A 223 -18.38 -0.91 1.09
N ARG A 224 -18.36 -1.03 2.42
CA ARG A 224 -18.25 -2.31 3.14
C ARG A 224 -19.42 -2.57 4.09
N GLY A 225 -20.18 -1.55 4.47
CA GLY A 225 -21.26 -1.69 5.45
C GLY A 225 -22.23 -2.81 5.10
N LEU A 226 -22.81 -2.77 3.92
CA LEU A 226 -23.82 -3.76 3.51
C LEU A 226 -23.22 -5.16 3.29
N THR A 227 -22.06 -5.27 2.69
CA THR A 227 -21.42 -6.57 2.42
C THR A 227 -21.00 -7.27 3.71
N MET A 228 -20.45 -6.52 4.70
CA MET A 228 -20.07 -7.14 5.98
C MET A 228 -21.26 -7.64 6.78
N THR A 229 -22.43 -6.98 6.70
CA THR A 229 -23.65 -7.48 7.36
C THR A 229 -24.20 -8.78 6.72
N LYS A 230 -23.86 -9.02 5.46
CA LYS A 230 -24.17 -10.25 4.71
C LYS A 230 -23.08 -11.33 4.81
N ASN A 231 -22.03 -11.12 5.60
CA ASN A 231 -20.82 -11.97 5.68
C ASN A 231 -20.07 -12.11 4.34
N GLU A 232 -20.13 -11.09 3.50
CA GLU A 232 -19.43 -11.04 2.22
C GLU A 232 -18.15 -10.19 2.39
N PHE A 233 -17.02 -10.86 2.60
CA PHE A 233 -15.72 -10.21 2.83
C PHE A 233 -14.88 -10.19 1.56
N ILE A 234 -15.38 -9.51 0.51
CA ILE A 234 -14.73 -9.39 -0.79
C ILE A 234 -13.44 -8.57 -0.62
N LYS A 235 -12.35 -9.08 -1.19
CA LYS A 235 -10.99 -8.53 -1.04
C LYS A 235 -10.85 -7.12 -1.64
N GLY A 236 -10.92 -6.11 -0.80
CA GLY A 236 -10.48 -4.76 -1.13
C GLY A 236 -9.11 -4.47 -0.51
N PHE A 237 -8.96 -4.82 0.78
CA PHE A 237 -7.71 -4.76 1.50
C PHE A 237 -7.62 -5.95 2.48
N LYS A 238 -6.61 -6.81 2.28
CA LYS A 238 -6.44 -8.01 3.10
C LYS A 238 -6.18 -7.65 4.55
N LEU A 239 -6.85 -8.36 5.44
CA LEU A 239 -6.69 -8.29 6.89
C LEU A 239 -5.23 -8.52 7.32
N SER A 240 -4.56 -9.53 6.75
CA SER A 240 -3.15 -9.80 7.03
C SER A 240 -2.22 -8.63 6.70
N LEU A 241 -2.54 -7.85 5.65
CA LEU A 241 -1.73 -6.69 5.27
C LEU A 241 -1.98 -5.51 6.21
N LEU A 242 -3.21 -5.26 6.65
CA LEU A 242 -3.45 -4.23 7.66
C LEU A 242 -2.78 -4.59 8.99
N HIS A 243 -2.88 -5.83 9.43
CA HIS A 243 -2.19 -6.29 10.64
C HIS A 243 -0.67 -6.06 10.54
N LYS A 244 -0.05 -6.42 9.40
CA LYS A 244 1.36 -6.15 9.14
C LYS A 244 1.67 -4.64 9.22
N ASP A 245 0.85 -3.78 8.59
CA ASP A 245 1.04 -2.34 8.60
C ASP A 245 0.97 -1.77 10.03
N LEU A 246 0.03 -2.24 10.84
CA LEU A 246 -0.08 -1.85 12.25
C LEU A 246 1.14 -2.29 13.08
N ARG A 247 1.73 -3.45 12.78
CA ARG A 247 2.99 -3.91 13.41
C ARG A 247 4.18 -3.01 13.05
N ILE A 248 4.27 -2.53 11.80
CA ILE A 248 5.26 -1.54 11.39
C ILE A 248 5.10 -0.24 12.18
N ILE A 249 3.86 0.23 12.33
CA ILE A 249 3.56 1.45 13.10
C ILE A 249 3.90 1.27 14.57
N GLN A 250 3.53 0.14 15.17
CA GLN A 250 3.86 -0.16 16.57
C GLN A 250 5.37 -0.11 16.81
N LYS A 251 6.18 -0.69 15.88
CA LYS A 251 7.64 -0.61 15.96
C LYS A 251 8.11 0.84 15.92
N SER A 252 7.59 1.65 15.00
CA SER A 252 7.95 3.06 14.88
C SER A 252 7.56 3.89 16.12
N LEU A 253 6.43 3.58 16.76
CA LEU A 253 6.02 4.21 18.02
C LEU A 253 6.94 3.81 19.18
N ASN A 254 7.28 2.53 19.29
CA ASN A 254 8.19 2.03 20.31
C ASN A 254 9.58 2.69 20.22
N ASP A 255 10.07 2.97 19.01
CA ASP A 255 11.38 3.64 18.80
C ASP A 255 11.42 5.05 19.41
N VAL A 256 10.25 5.68 19.66
CA VAL A 256 10.12 7.01 20.29
C VAL A 256 9.44 6.95 21.66
N ASN A 257 9.25 5.76 22.24
CA ASN A 257 8.57 5.52 23.51
C ASN A 257 7.11 6.04 23.54
N GLU A 258 6.41 5.92 22.42
CA GLU A 258 5.00 6.29 22.30
C GLU A 258 4.11 5.05 22.09
N GLU A 259 2.82 5.18 22.37
CA GLU A 259 1.81 4.14 22.21
C GLU A 259 0.56 4.66 21.51
N SER A 260 -0.15 3.78 20.79
CA SER A 260 -1.46 4.06 20.20
C SER A 260 -2.45 2.97 20.58
N GLN A 261 -3.51 3.34 21.28
CA GLN A 261 -4.59 2.41 21.64
C GLN A 261 -5.26 1.78 20.43
N ILE A 262 -5.47 2.56 19.34
CA ILE A 262 -6.05 2.08 18.08
C ILE A 262 -5.13 1.02 17.45
N VAL A 263 -3.84 1.27 17.42
CA VAL A 263 -2.85 0.33 16.86
C VAL A 263 -2.82 -0.95 17.70
N ASN A 264 -2.70 -0.83 19.02
CA ASN A 264 -2.63 -1.98 19.93
C ASN A 264 -3.89 -2.85 19.85
N LYS A 265 -5.09 -2.21 19.89
CA LYS A 265 -6.37 -2.91 19.72
C LYS A 265 -6.47 -3.57 18.33
N GLY A 266 -6.07 -2.87 17.27
CA GLY A 266 -6.08 -3.41 15.92
C GLY A 266 -5.16 -4.63 15.77
N ILE A 267 -3.93 -4.56 16.28
CA ILE A 267 -3.00 -5.70 16.26
C ILE A 267 -3.59 -6.92 16.96
N LYS A 268 -4.19 -6.72 18.15
CA LYS A 268 -4.82 -7.80 18.91
C LYS A 268 -5.97 -8.43 18.11
N GLU A 269 -6.96 -7.64 17.73
CA GLU A 269 -8.19 -8.13 17.09
C GLU A 269 -7.95 -8.73 15.70
N TYR A 270 -7.13 -8.11 14.87
CA TYR A 270 -6.75 -8.70 13.58
C TYR A 270 -5.83 -9.91 13.75
N GLY A 271 -5.04 -9.97 14.83
CA GLY A 271 -4.25 -11.16 15.19
C GLY A 271 -5.15 -12.36 15.50
N GLU A 272 -6.21 -12.18 16.28
CA GLU A 272 -7.19 -13.22 16.58
C GLU A 272 -7.84 -13.78 15.31
N LEU A 273 -8.17 -12.91 14.33
CA LEU A 273 -8.71 -13.35 13.04
C LEU A 273 -7.66 -14.06 12.17
N LEU A 274 -6.39 -13.66 12.24
CA LEU A 274 -5.30 -14.37 11.56
C LEU A 274 -5.14 -15.78 12.10
N ASP A 275 -5.17 -15.95 13.42
CA ASP A 275 -5.08 -17.25 14.10
C ASP A 275 -6.28 -18.15 13.75
N ALA A 276 -7.45 -17.56 13.49
CA ALA A 276 -8.63 -18.26 12.99
C ALA A 276 -8.57 -18.62 11.48
N GLY A 277 -7.50 -18.22 10.76
CA GLY A 277 -7.32 -18.51 9.34
C GLY A 277 -7.96 -17.49 8.38
N ASP A 278 -8.46 -16.37 8.87
CA ASP A 278 -9.19 -15.34 8.11
C ASP A 278 -8.26 -14.33 7.39
N GLY A 279 -6.94 -14.54 7.42
CA GLY A 279 -5.94 -13.57 6.94
C GLY A 279 -6.11 -13.08 5.50
N ASP A 280 -6.77 -13.87 4.66
CA ASP A 280 -7.05 -13.55 3.26
C ASP A 280 -8.37 -12.78 3.05
N LEU A 281 -9.19 -12.60 4.07
CA LEU A 281 -10.42 -11.83 4.01
C LEU A 281 -10.13 -10.33 3.99
N ASP A 282 -11.15 -9.55 3.61
CA ASP A 282 -11.12 -8.08 3.73
C ASP A 282 -11.11 -7.64 5.21
N ILE A 283 -10.53 -6.48 5.51
CA ILE A 283 -10.47 -5.92 6.86
C ILE A 283 -11.84 -5.77 7.51
N SER A 284 -12.92 -5.75 6.74
CA SER A 284 -14.30 -5.72 7.23
C SER A 284 -14.72 -7.00 7.97
N ALA A 285 -13.95 -8.09 7.84
CA ALA A 285 -14.16 -9.32 8.61
C ALA A 285 -14.04 -9.11 10.13
N LEU A 286 -13.50 -7.96 10.56
CA LEU A 286 -13.46 -7.55 11.97
C LEU A 286 -14.85 -7.57 12.63
N ILE A 287 -15.93 -7.39 11.88
CA ILE A 287 -17.31 -7.48 12.40
C ILE A 287 -17.61 -8.84 13.06
N LYS A 288 -16.93 -9.93 12.66
CA LYS A 288 -17.10 -11.26 13.25
C LYS A 288 -16.82 -11.22 14.77
N LEU A 289 -15.69 -10.64 15.17
CA LEU A 289 -15.33 -10.48 16.59
C LEU A 289 -16.26 -9.50 17.30
N LYS A 290 -16.69 -8.42 16.63
CA LYS A 290 -17.59 -7.44 17.25
C LYS A 290 -18.96 -8.02 17.56
N ARG A 291 -19.47 -8.94 16.75
CA ARG A 291 -20.72 -9.66 17.05
C ARG A 291 -20.62 -10.53 18.29
N GLU A 292 -19.49 -11.21 18.49
CA GLU A 292 -19.27 -12.05 19.67
C GLU A 292 -19.31 -11.22 20.95
N GLN A 293 -18.79 -10.00 20.96
CA GLN A 293 -18.84 -9.09 22.11
C GLN A 293 -20.28 -8.80 22.56
N PHE A 294 -21.22 -8.60 21.63
CA PHE A 294 -22.61 -8.31 21.95
C PHE A 294 -23.48 -9.56 22.21
N HIS A 295 -23.00 -10.76 21.90
CA HIS A 295 -23.71 -12.00 22.19
C HIS A 295 -23.35 -12.59 23.56
N ASN A 296 -22.14 -12.38 24.06
CA ASN A 296 -21.68 -12.88 25.36
C ASN A 296 -22.31 -12.15 26.54
N ASP A 297 -22.72 -10.89 26.40
CA ASP A 297 -23.38 -10.11 27.44
C ASP A 297 -24.83 -10.58 27.79
N LYS A 298 -25.34 -11.61 27.08
CA LYS A 298 -26.69 -12.15 27.35
C LYS A 298 -26.70 -13.39 28.22
N ASN A 299 -25.57 -13.89 28.67
CA ASN A 299 -25.43 -15.11 29.49
C ASN A 299 -24.95 -14.83 30.91
N GLU A 300 -24.86 -13.58 31.35
CA GLU A 300 -24.74 -13.15 32.73
C GLU A 300 -26.05 -12.49 33.18
#